data_ce21d623cd343b76e11d888585722e48
#
_entry.id   ce21d623cd343b76e11d888585722e48
#
_cell.length_a   1.000
_cell.length_b   1.000
_cell.length_c   1.000
_cell.angle_alpha   90.00
_cell.angle_beta   90.00
_cell.angle_gamma   90.00
#
_symmetry.space_group_name_H-M   'P 1'
#
loop_
_entity.id
_entity.type
_entity.pdbx_description
1 polymer ?
#
loop_
_entity_poly.entity_id
_entity_poly.type
_entity_poly.pdbx_seq_one_letter_code
_entity_poly.pdbx_strand_id
1 'polypeptide(L)'
;MSKIYFQGTFGAYSHLASLAIDPNAEINPCKTFDECFLKASKEINSKIVIPESNRITGNIGIEYLIFKYRLNIHSEYFQKIEHNLLGLPGAKITDIENVFSHAQALSQCSKFIKKHNLNQHIRADTAGSAEMISKNKQKNSAAIASTLSAKTYGLEIIKKNI
;
A
#
# COMPACT_ATOMS: atom_id res chain seq x y z
N MET A 1 4.93 10.42 -22.59
CA MET A 1 4.05 9.92 -21.51
C MET A 1 4.82 10.10 -20.23
N SER A 2 4.21 10.67 -19.19
CA SER A 2 4.90 10.80 -17.89
C SER A 2 4.99 9.45 -17.21
N LYS A 3 6.06 9.23 -16.45
CA LYS A 3 6.21 8.02 -15.64
C LYS A 3 6.23 8.39 -14.17
N ILE A 4 5.61 7.55 -13.34
CA ILE A 4 5.68 7.68 -11.89
C ILE A 4 6.25 6.39 -11.31
N TYR A 5 7.30 6.53 -10.51
CA TYR A 5 7.88 5.45 -9.71
C TYR A 5 7.40 5.57 -8.26
N PHE A 6 7.07 4.45 -7.64
CA PHE A 6 6.69 4.40 -6.23
C PHE A 6 7.22 3.13 -5.56
N GLN A 7 7.50 3.17 -4.28
CA GLN A 7 7.93 1.99 -3.53
C GLN A 7 6.72 1.17 -3.09
N GLY A 8 6.75 -0.14 -3.35
CA GLY A 8 5.71 -1.10 -2.99
C GLY A 8 5.20 -1.92 -4.18
N THR A 9 4.02 -2.48 -4.04
CA THR A 9 3.32 -3.28 -5.06
C THR A 9 2.07 -2.56 -5.55
N PHE A 10 1.53 -2.98 -6.69
CA PHE A 10 0.26 -2.45 -7.17
C PHE A 10 -0.83 -2.61 -6.10
N GLY A 11 -1.68 -1.61 -5.95
CA GLY A 11 -2.68 -1.56 -4.87
C GLY A 11 -2.21 -0.85 -3.60
N ALA A 12 -0.92 -0.57 -3.43
CA ALA A 12 -0.41 0.20 -2.29
C ALA A 12 -0.98 1.62 -2.23
N TYR A 13 -0.91 2.28 -1.06
CA TYR A 13 -1.35 3.67 -0.91
C TYR A 13 -0.53 4.64 -1.76
N SER A 14 0.76 4.36 -1.97
CA SER A 14 1.59 5.14 -2.91
C SER A 14 1.12 4.96 -4.36
N HIS A 15 0.59 3.78 -4.74
CA HIS A 15 -0.05 3.59 -6.04
C HIS A 15 -1.34 4.41 -6.17
N LEU A 16 -2.18 4.42 -5.13
CA LEU A 16 -3.38 5.28 -5.08
C LEU A 16 -3.02 6.76 -5.25
N ALA A 17 -2.02 7.24 -4.52
CA ALA A 17 -1.53 8.60 -4.61
C ALA A 17 -0.99 8.91 -6.02
N SER A 18 -0.26 7.99 -6.63
CA SER A 18 0.27 8.14 -7.99
C SER A 18 -0.84 8.33 -9.02
N LEU A 19 -1.90 7.51 -8.95
CA LEU A 19 -3.07 7.63 -9.83
C LEU A 19 -3.86 8.93 -9.61
N ALA A 20 -3.90 9.42 -8.38
CA ALA A 20 -4.57 10.68 -8.07
C ALA A 20 -3.78 11.91 -8.57
N ILE A 21 -2.45 11.85 -8.52
CA ILE A 21 -1.56 12.91 -8.98
C ILE A 21 -1.54 13.01 -10.51
N ASP A 22 -1.47 11.88 -11.20
CA ASP A 22 -1.45 11.84 -12.65
C ASP A 22 -2.11 10.53 -13.15
N PRO A 23 -3.42 10.57 -13.47
CA PRO A 23 -4.17 9.39 -13.93
C PRO A 23 -3.69 8.82 -15.27
N ASN A 24 -2.96 9.61 -16.05
CA ASN A 24 -2.48 9.24 -17.38
C ASN A 24 -1.01 8.80 -17.39
N ALA A 25 -0.34 8.81 -16.24
CA ALA A 25 1.04 8.40 -16.14
C ALA A 25 1.17 6.86 -16.21
N GLU A 26 2.28 6.40 -16.75
CA GLU A 26 2.73 5.02 -16.58
C GLU A 26 3.22 4.82 -15.14
N ILE A 27 2.51 4.00 -14.36
CA ILE A 27 2.81 3.79 -12.94
C ILE A 27 3.71 2.56 -12.77
N ASN A 28 4.87 2.74 -12.14
CA ASN A 28 5.92 1.73 -12.02
C ASN A 28 6.28 1.43 -10.56
N PRO A 29 5.99 0.22 -10.04
CA PRO A 29 6.39 -0.18 -8.70
C PRO A 29 7.89 -0.45 -8.62
N CYS A 30 8.48 -0.13 -7.49
CA CYS A 30 9.88 -0.39 -7.14
C CYS A 30 9.97 -1.12 -5.80
N LYS A 31 11.01 -1.91 -5.60
CA LYS A 31 11.19 -2.67 -4.35
C LYS A 31 11.65 -1.78 -3.20
N THR A 32 12.45 -0.75 -3.49
CA THR A 32 13.03 0.15 -2.48
C THR A 32 12.86 1.60 -2.88
N PHE A 33 12.98 2.51 -1.91
CA PHE A 33 13.02 3.94 -2.18
C PHE A 33 14.23 4.30 -3.06
N ASP A 34 15.41 3.74 -2.76
CA ASP A 34 16.63 3.97 -3.55
C ASP A 34 16.44 3.62 -5.04
N GLU A 35 15.73 2.50 -5.33
CA GLU A 35 15.39 2.11 -6.70
C GLU A 35 14.50 3.14 -7.39
N CYS A 36 13.50 3.70 -6.68
CA CYS A 36 12.64 4.76 -7.23
C CYS A 36 13.47 5.98 -7.64
N PHE A 37 14.33 6.44 -6.73
CA PHE A 37 15.19 7.61 -6.95
C PHE A 37 16.17 7.37 -8.10
N LEU A 38 16.81 6.18 -8.12
CA LEU A 38 17.76 5.81 -9.18
C LEU A 38 17.10 5.80 -10.57
N LYS A 39 15.89 5.22 -10.69
CA LYS A 39 15.17 5.18 -11.96
C LYS A 39 14.77 6.57 -12.42
N ALA A 40 14.17 7.37 -11.53
CA ALA A 40 13.73 8.70 -11.87
C ALA A 40 14.89 9.63 -12.23
N SER A 41 16.04 9.51 -11.57
CA SER A 41 17.22 10.34 -11.89
C SER A 41 17.79 10.10 -13.29
N LYS A 42 17.46 8.99 -13.93
CA LYS A 42 17.92 8.61 -15.28
C LYS A 42 16.90 8.90 -16.38
N GLU A 43 15.67 9.23 -16.05
CA GLU A 43 14.60 9.42 -17.01
C GLU A 43 14.03 10.84 -16.98
N ILE A 44 14.05 11.51 -18.12
CA ILE A 44 13.42 12.81 -18.30
C ILE A 44 11.90 12.65 -18.22
N ASN A 45 11.20 13.62 -17.61
CA ASN A 45 9.74 13.60 -17.38
C ASN A 45 9.23 12.46 -16.49
N SER A 46 10.07 11.93 -15.62
CA SER A 46 9.65 11.01 -14.57
C SER A 46 9.44 11.73 -13.25
N LYS A 47 8.59 11.16 -12.41
CA LYS A 47 8.28 11.59 -11.05
C LYS A 47 8.44 10.42 -10.09
N ILE A 48 8.59 10.73 -8.82
CA ILE A 48 8.54 9.74 -7.73
C ILE A 48 7.40 10.13 -6.79
N VAL A 49 6.59 9.16 -6.38
CA VAL A 49 5.61 9.34 -5.31
C VAL A 49 6.06 8.51 -4.13
N ILE A 50 6.50 9.19 -3.08
CA ILE A 50 7.09 8.59 -1.89
C ILE A 50 6.38 9.12 -0.65
N PRO A 51 6.03 8.28 0.33
CA PRO A 51 5.57 8.77 1.61
C PRO A 51 6.72 9.49 2.32
N GLU A 52 6.50 10.72 2.71
CA GLU A 52 7.47 11.53 3.47
C GLU A 52 7.23 11.37 4.97
N SER A 53 5.96 11.48 5.37
CA SER A 53 5.56 11.35 6.77
C SER A 53 4.15 10.79 6.91
N ASN A 54 3.82 10.30 8.09
CA ASN A 54 2.44 10.06 8.49
C ASN A 54 2.22 10.48 9.95
N ARG A 55 0.95 10.72 10.32
CA ARG A 55 0.57 11.24 11.65
C ARG A 55 0.97 10.34 12.82
N ILE A 56 1.26 9.06 12.57
CA ILE A 56 1.49 8.07 13.62
C ILE A 56 2.98 7.79 13.78
N THR A 57 3.71 7.59 12.68
CA THR A 57 5.14 7.24 12.73
C THR A 57 6.07 8.42 12.47
N GLY A 58 5.54 9.57 12.06
CA GLY A 58 6.34 10.75 11.75
C GLY A 58 7.08 10.63 10.43
N ASN A 59 8.22 11.30 10.34
CA ASN A 59 9.08 11.38 9.16
C ASN A 59 9.72 10.01 8.83
N ILE A 60 9.78 9.66 7.54
CA ILE A 60 10.34 8.40 7.03
C ILE A 60 11.84 8.51 6.72
N GLY A 61 12.36 9.74 6.65
CA GLY A 61 13.81 9.98 6.49
C GLY A 61 14.33 9.74 5.08
N ILE A 62 13.64 10.29 4.09
CA ILE A 62 14.03 10.16 2.66
C ILE A 62 14.93 11.29 2.15
N GLU A 63 15.22 12.30 2.97
CA GLU A 63 15.93 13.53 2.58
C GLU A 63 17.30 13.25 2.00
N TYR A 64 18.00 12.26 2.56
CA TYR A 64 19.31 11.87 2.05
C TYR A 64 19.26 11.33 0.61
N LEU A 65 18.15 10.70 0.18
CA LEU A 65 17.96 10.24 -1.19
C LEU A 65 17.71 11.40 -2.14
N ILE A 66 16.95 12.40 -1.72
CA ILE A 66 16.72 13.63 -2.48
C ILE A 66 18.07 14.27 -2.81
N PHE A 67 18.91 14.42 -1.79
CA PHE A 67 20.25 14.97 -1.96
C PHE A 67 21.18 14.10 -2.81
N LYS A 68 21.23 12.78 -2.52
CA LYS A 68 22.07 11.79 -3.24
C LYS A 68 21.79 11.79 -4.75
N TYR A 69 20.51 11.82 -5.14
CA TYR A 69 20.08 11.75 -6.54
C TYR A 69 19.84 13.12 -7.17
N ARG A 70 20.06 14.22 -6.43
CA ARG A 70 19.87 15.61 -6.90
C ARG A 70 18.48 15.85 -7.49
N LEU A 71 17.45 15.30 -6.88
CA LEU A 71 16.08 15.52 -7.24
C LEU A 71 15.47 16.64 -6.41
N ASN A 72 14.37 17.21 -6.89
CA ASN A 72 13.66 18.30 -6.21
C ASN A 72 12.24 17.86 -5.85
N ILE A 73 11.76 18.32 -4.70
CA ILE A 73 10.34 18.19 -4.34
C ILE A 73 9.55 19.14 -5.24
N HIS A 74 8.58 18.58 -5.96
CA HIS A 74 7.72 19.34 -6.86
C HIS A 74 6.40 19.74 -6.22
N SER A 75 5.81 18.84 -5.44
CA SER A 75 4.52 19.07 -4.76
C SER A 75 4.34 18.08 -3.61
N GLU A 76 3.34 18.36 -2.79
CA GLU A 76 2.87 17.47 -1.73
C GLU A 76 1.46 16.96 -2.08
N TYR A 77 1.15 15.75 -1.64
CA TYR A 77 -0.16 15.15 -1.78
C TYR A 77 -0.56 14.43 -0.48
N PHE A 78 -1.73 14.75 0.05
CA PHE A 78 -2.25 14.14 1.27
C PHE A 78 -3.15 12.96 0.92
N GLN A 79 -2.59 11.74 1.03
CA GLN A 79 -3.32 10.50 0.82
C GLN A 79 -4.04 10.07 2.10
N LYS A 80 -5.37 10.05 2.07
CA LYS A 80 -6.15 9.45 3.15
C LYS A 80 -5.90 7.95 3.20
N ILE A 81 -5.51 7.43 4.37
CA ILE A 81 -5.31 6.01 4.61
C ILE A 81 -6.59 5.43 5.22
N GLU A 82 -7.25 4.56 4.48
CA GLU A 82 -8.47 3.85 4.90
C GLU A 82 -8.24 2.35 4.79
N HIS A 83 -8.15 1.69 5.93
CA HIS A 83 -7.93 0.26 5.98
C HIS A 83 -9.24 -0.50 5.84
N ASN A 84 -9.23 -1.51 4.96
CA ASN A 84 -10.37 -2.39 4.74
C ASN A 84 -9.95 -3.85 4.95
N LEU A 85 -10.87 -4.66 5.44
CA LEU A 85 -10.69 -6.11 5.48
C LEU A 85 -11.06 -6.70 4.12
N LEU A 86 -10.09 -7.33 3.47
CA LEU A 86 -10.22 -7.90 2.13
C LEU A 86 -10.11 -9.42 2.19
N GLY A 87 -11.04 -10.11 1.55
CA GLY A 87 -11.03 -11.57 1.43
C GLY A 87 -11.34 -12.05 0.04
N LEU A 88 -11.34 -13.35 -0.15
CA LEU A 88 -11.79 -13.95 -1.41
C LEU A 88 -13.27 -13.63 -1.67
N PRO A 89 -13.72 -13.62 -2.93
CA PRO A 89 -15.12 -13.41 -3.26
C PRO A 89 -16.06 -14.33 -2.49
N GLY A 90 -17.10 -13.75 -1.91
CA GLY A 90 -18.09 -14.47 -1.09
C GLY A 90 -17.66 -14.75 0.35
N ALA A 91 -16.46 -14.42 0.77
CA ALA A 91 -16.01 -14.61 2.15
C ALA A 91 -16.77 -13.70 3.14
N LYS A 92 -17.19 -14.24 4.26
CA LYS A 92 -17.83 -13.50 5.36
C LYS A 92 -16.84 -13.33 6.51
N ILE A 93 -17.06 -12.34 7.34
CA ILE A 93 -16.18 -12.08 8.51
C ILE A 93 -16.12 -13.31 9.45
N THR A 94 -17.18 -14.09 9.53
CA THR A 94 -17.27 -15.31 10.32
C THR A 94 -16.36 -16.43 9.81
N ASP A 95 -15.95 -16.37 8.56
CA ASP A 95 -15.11 -17.40 7.93
C ASP A 95 -13.62 -17.08 8.11
N ILE A 96 -13.31 -15.86 8.59
CA ILE A 96 -11.93 -15.38 8.71
C ILE A 96 -11.38 -15.67 10.10
N GLU A 97 -10.25 -16.35 10.11
CA GLU A 97 -9.46 -16.65 11.32
C GLU A 97 -8.15 -15.87 11.36
N ASN A 98 -7.58 -15.62 10.19
CA ASN A 98 -6.25 -15.02 10.04
C ASN A 98 -6.30 -13.71 9.29
N VAL A 99 -5.53 -12.72 9.75
CA VAL A 99 -5.41 -11.43 9.11
C VAL A 99 -3.95 -11.06 8.86
N PHE A 100 -3.66 -10.65 7.63
CA PHE A 100 -2.32 -10.35 7.15
C PHE A 100 -2.20 -8.88 6.76
N SER A 101 -1.15 -8.20 7.22
CA SER A 101 -0.81 -6.85 6.78
C SER A 101 0.56 -6.41 7.27
N HIS A 102 0.96 -5.19 6.91
CA HIS A 102 2.09 -4.51 7.53
C HIS A 102 1.80 -4.23 9.02
N ALA A 103 2.84 -4.32 9.86
CA ALA A 103 2.73 -4.18 11.31
C ALA A 103 1.96 -2.92 11.74
N GLN A 104 2.19 -1.80 11.07
CA GLN A 104 1.52 -0.53 11.36
C GLN A 104 0.01 -0.59 11.09
N ALA A 105 -0.41 -1.18 9.96
CA ALA A 105 -1.83 -1.33 9.64
C ALA A 105 -2.54 -2.26 10.63
N LEU A 106 -1.90 -3.37 11.02
CA LEU A 106 -2.41 -4.26 12.07
C LEU A 106 -2.59 -3.51 13.40
N SER A 107 -1.61 -2.71 13.80
CA SER A 107 -1.69 -1.89 15.02
C SER A 107 -2.85 -0.88 14.96
N GLN A 108 -3.02 -0.19 13.84
CA GLN A 108 -4.12 0.77 13.64
C GLN A 108 -5.50 0.10 13.70
N CYS A 109 -5.61 -1.14 13.22
CA CYS A 109 -6.85 -1.92 13.21
C CYS A 109 -7.02 -2.83 14.45
N SER A 110 -6.18 -2.67 15.48
CA SER A 110 -6.12 -3.59 16.62
C SER A 110 -7.45 -3.77 17.36
N LYS A 111 -8.27 -2.72 17.48
CA LYS A 111 -9.60 -2.81 18.10
C LYS A 111 -10.53 -3.73 17.32
N PHE A 112 -10.53 -3.61 16.00
CA PHE A 112 -11.33 -4.46 15.12
C PHE A 112 -10.85 -5.91 15.17
N ILE A 113 -9.55 -6.13 15.08
CA ILE A 113 -8.92 -7.45 15.12
C ILE A 113 -9.27 -8.19 16.41
N LYS A 114 -9.14 -7.52 17.57
CA LYS A 114 -9.52 -8.07 18.89
C LYS A 114 -11.00 -8.39 18.98
N LYS A 115 -11.87 -7.50 18.50
CA LYS A 115 -13.33 -7.69 18.52
C LYS A 115 -13.77 -8.96 17.78
N HIS A 116 -13.05 -9.33 16.72
CA HIS A 116 -13.36 -10.49 15.88
C HIS A 116 -12.46 -11.70 16.15
N ASN A 117 -11.60 -11.65 17.18
CA ASN A 117 -10.67 -12.72 17.57
C ASN A 117 -9.77 -13.22 16.42
N LEU A 118 -9.27 -12.29 15.57
CA LEU A 118 -8.46 -12.63 14.41
C LEU A 118 -6.99 -12.79 14.79
N ASN A 119 -6.33 -13.82 14.27
CA ASN A 119 -4.90 -14.06 14.41
C ASN A 119 -4.13 -13.12 13.48
N GLN A 120 -3.19 -12.35 14.04
CA GLN A 120 -2.42 -11.37 13.28
C GLN A 120 -1.14 -11.97 12.70
N HIS A 121 -0.88 -11.69 11.43
CA HIS A 121 0.33 -12.12 10.74
C HIS A 121 1.00 -10.92 10.06
N ILE A 122 2.19 -10.56 10.54
CA ILE A 122 2.95 -9.44 9.99
C ILE A 122 3.55 -9.82 8.64
N ARG A 123 3.40 -8.92 7.65
CA ARG A 123 3.98 -9.02 6.31
C ARG A 123 4.73 -7.73 5.96
N ALA A 124 5.49 -7.78 4.86
CA ALA A 124 6.29 -6.65 4.40
C ALA A 124 5.46 -5.40 4.05
N ASP A 125 4.26 -5.61 3.47
CA ASP A 125 3.37 -4.51 3.07
C ASP A 125 1.90 -4.95 3.01
N THR A 126 1.00 -3.96 2.91
CA THR A 126 -0.45 -4.16 2.90
C THR A 126 -0.95 -4.78 1.58
N ALA A 127 -0.48 -4.27 0.45
CA ALA A 127 -0.92 -4.70 -0.88
C ALA A 127 -0.39 -6.10 -1.24
N GLY A 128 0.86 -6.41 -0.89
CA GLY A 128 1.44 -7.75 -1.03
C GLY A 128 0.72 -8.80 -0.18
N SER A 129 0.15 -8.39 0.97
CA SER A 129 -0.72 -9.28 1.75
C SER A 129 -2.00 -9.63 0.98
N ALA A 130 -2.63 -8.64 0.33
CA ALA A 130 -3.80 -8.87 -0.51
C ALA A 130 -3.47 -9.76 -1.72
N GLU A 131 -2.33 -9.50 -2.39
CA GLU A 131 -1.83 -10.34 -3.47
C GLU A 131 -1.67 -11.80 -3.05
N MET A 132 -1.05 -12.03 -1.89
CA MET A 132 -0.83 -13.37 -1.34
C MET A 132 -2.15 -14.11 -1.10
N ILE A 133 -3.15 -13.47 -0.47
CA ILE A 133 -4.47 -14.06 -0.23
C ILE A 133 -5.11 -14.49 -1.55
N SER A 134 -5.09 -13.61 -2.54
CA SER A 134 -5.64 -13.88 -3.87
C SER A 134 -4.95 -15.04 -4.56
N LYS A 135 -3.61 -15.02 -4.63
CA LYS A 135 -2.81 -16.06 -5.31
C LYS A 135 -2.96 -17.44 -4.66
N ASN A 136 -2.94 -17.49 -3.33
CA ASN A 136 -2.97 -18.75 -2.59
C ASN A 136 -4.40 -19.24 -2.32
N LYS A 137 -5.43 -18.47 -2.71
CA LYS A 137 -6.87 -18.79 -2.50
C LYS A 137 -7.19 -19.19 -1.05
N GLN A 138 -6.65 -18.45 -0.09
CA GLN A 138 -6.79 -18.75 1.34
C GLN A 138 -8.17 -18.33 1.86
N LYS A 139 -9.08 -19.31 2.01
CA LYS A 139 -10.49 -19.04 2.36
C LYS A 139 -10.72 -18.51 3.77
N ASN A 140 -9.91 -18.94 4.76
CA ASN A 140 -10.02 -18.51 6.15
C ASN A 140 -9.12 -17.32 6.50
N SER A 141 -8.66 -16.60 5.50
CA SER A 141 -7.67 -15.54 5.65
C SER A 141 -8.10 -14.27 4.94
N ALA A 142 -7.76 -13.13 5.52
CA ALA A 142 -8.03 -11.82 4.97
C ALA A 142 -6.79 -10.93 5.02
N ALA A 143 -6.75 -9.90 4.17
CA ALA A 143 -5.73 -8.86 4.22
C ALA A 143 -6.34 -7.54 4.72
N ILE A 144 -5.56 -6.77 5.44
CA ILE A 144 -5.88 -5.36 5.71
C ILE A 144 -5.13 -4.51 4.70
N ALA A 145 -5.87 -3.88 3.78
CA ALA A 145 -5.28 -3.10 2.70
C ALA A 145 -6.25 -2.03 2.14
N SER A 146 -5.81 -1.36 1.07
CA SER A 146 -6.58 -0.32 0.38
C SER A 146 -7.74 -0.90 -0.45
N THR A 147 -8.71 -0.06 -0.82
CA THR A 147 -9.74 -0.42 -1.80
C THR A 147 -9.16 -0.76 -3.17
N LEU A 148 -8.04 -0.11 -3.54
CA LEU A 148 -7.36 -0.40 -4.80
C LEU A 148 -6.74 -1.81 -4.80
N SER A 149 -6.21 -2.28 -3.66
CA SER A 149 -5.73 -3.66 -3.53
C SER A 149 -6.83 -4.68 -3.78
N ALA A 150 -8.05 -4.43 -3.27
CA ALA A 150 -9.20 -5.31 -3.54
C ALA A 150 -9.45 -5.42 -5.05
N LYS A 151 -9.55 -4.28 -5.73
CA LYS A 151 -9.77 -4.22 -7.18
C LYS A 151 -8.62 -4.86 -7.98
N THR A 152 -7.37 -4.58 -7.59
CA THR A 152 -6.17 -5.07 -8.30
C THR A 152 -6.05 -6.59 -8.25
N TYR A 153 -6.38 -7.18 -7.10
CA TYR A 153 -6.17 -8.61 -6.86
C TYR A 153 -7.45 -9.45 -6.89
N GLY A 154 -8.59 -8.86 -7.31
CA GLY A 154 -9.87 -9.59 -7.40
C GLY A 154 -10.39 -10.07 -6.06
N LEU A 155 -10.15 -9.31 -4.99
CA LEU A 155 -10.68 -9.55 -3.66
C LEU A 155 -11.94 -8.73 -3.42
N GLU A 156 -12.79 -9.21 -2.51
CA GLU A 156 -13.94 -8.46 -2.02
C GLU A 156 -13.64 -7.77 -0.69
N ILE A 157 -14.28 -6.61 -0.51
CA ILE A 157 -14.20 -5.88 0.76
C ILE A 157 -15.22 -6.46 1.71
N ILE A 158 -14.77 -7.26 2.68
CA ILE A 158 -15.61 -7.83 3.73
C ILE A 158 -16.11 -6.74 4.69
N LYS A 159 -15.22 -5.80 5.03
CA LYS A 159 -15.55 -4.65 5.89
C LYS A 159 -14.71 -3.42 5.52
N LYS A 160 -15.38 -2.28 5.37
CA LYS A 160 -14.74 -0.98 5.11
C LYS A 160 -14.38 -0.27 6.41
N ASN A 161 -13.30 0.52 6.36
CA ASN A 161 -12.91 1.48 7.40
C ASN A 161 -12.84 0.84 8.80
N ILE A 162 -12.03 -0.20 8.95
CA ILE A 162 -11.85 -0.95 10.19
C ILE A 162 -10.84 -0.33 11.14
#